data_012bbdcc860c7cee922ba3500b1d3243
#
_entry.id   012bbdcc860c7cee922ba3500b1d3243
#
_cell.length_a   1.000
_cell.length_b   1.000
_cell.length_c   1.000
_cell.angle_alpha   90.00
_cell.angle_beta   90.00
_cell.angle_gamma   90.00
#
_symmetry.space_group_name_H-M   'P 1'
#
loop_
_entity.id
_entity.type
_entity.pdbx_description
1 polymer ?
#
loop_
_entity_poly.entity_id
_entity_poly.type
_entity_poly.pdbx_seq_one_letter_code
_entity_poly.pdbx_strand_id
1 'polypeptide(L)'
;LSIICDKPMTIMLELRKRQVPVTQVMLPEVLGRILNIQTEVHLEVLINEIVDGQYKAVLYNADTLDTEMIRVSDAVLLSVSCHVPLYISTELFKRQSVPFSDKDKGVALPLNSISFDMLKAALEKAIGEENYELASHLRDEMRKRENARNNTKSKEQ
;
A
#
# COMPACT_ATOMS: atom_id res chain seq x y z
N LEU A 1 -6.16 3.40 -6.66
CA LEU A 1 -5.72 2.45 -5.66
C LEU A 1 -5.59 3.14 -4.30
N SER A 2 -6.17 2.55 -3.25
CA SER A 2 -6.11 3.10 -1.89
C SER A 2 -5.02 2.38 -1.09
N ILE A 3 -4.06 3.14 -0.58
CA ILE A 3 -2.95 2.62 0.23
C ILE A 3 -3.12 3.15 1.65
N ILE A 4 -3.16 2.24 2.62
CA ILE A 4 -3.27 2.60 4.03
C ILE A 4 -1.88 2.99 4.54
N CYS A 5 -1.77 4.20 5.08
CA CYS A 5 -0.55 4.74 5.67
C CYS A 5 -0.76 5.00 7.16
N ASP A 6 0.30 4.86 7.94
CA ASP A 6 0.32 5.33 9.32
C ASP A 6 0.34 6.87 9.39
N LYS A 7 0.04 7.42 10.55
CA LYS A 7 -0.02 8.87 10.75
C LYS A 7 1.31 9.58 10.45
N PRO A 8 2.50 9.09 10.87
CA PRO A 8 3.78 9.68 10.47
C PRO A 8 3.98 9.74 8.96
N MET A 9 3.68 8.65 8.24
CA MET A 9 3.80 8.59 6.79
C MET A 9 2.86 9.57 6.10
N THR A 10 1.61 9.69 6.57
CA THR A 10 0.65 10.66 6.04
C THR A 10 1.18 12.08 6.17
N ILE A 11 1.77 12.44 7.31
CA ILE A 11 2.39 13.76 7.52
C ILE A 11 3.54 13.98 6.54
N MET A 12 4.41 12.96 6.37
CA MET A 12 5.54 13.03 5.45
C MET A 12 5.12 13.27 4.00
N LEU A 13 4.05 12.61 3.54
CA LEU A 13 3.50 12.79 2.20
C LEU A 13 2.80 14.16 2.06
N GLU A 14 2.10 14.61 3.09
CA GLU A 14 1.41 15.90 3.06
C GLU A 14 2.38 17.09 3.00
N LEU A 15 3.53 17.04 3.70
CA LEU A 15 4.58 18.04 3.60
C LEU A 15 5.08 18.19 2.15
N ARG A 16 5.21 17.08 1.43
CA ARG A 16 5.62 17.07 0.02
C ARG A 16 4.56 17.59 -0.93
N LYS A 17 3.32 17.19 -0.69
CA LYS A 17 2.17 17.72 -1.44
C LYS A 17 2.07 19.25 -1.32
N ARG A 18 2.40 19.79 -0.14
CA ARG A 18 2.43 21.24 0.13
C ARG A 18 3.74 21.91 -0.26
N GLN A 19 4.72 21.17 -0.78
CA GLN A 19 6.04 21.65 -1.18
C GLN A 19 6.77 22.42 -0.08
N VAL A 20 6.66 21.96 1.17
CA VAL A 20 7.30 22.63 2.32
C VAL A 20 8.81 22.54 2.18
N PRO A 21 9.59 23.68 2.25
CA PRO A 21 11.03 23.69 1.95
C PRO A 21 11.86 22.73 2.79
N VAL A 22 11.45 22.41 4.03
CA VAL A 22 12.18 21.49 4.92
C VAL A 22 12.33 20.10 4.31
N THR A 23 11.45 19.69 3.40
CA THR A 23 11.54 18.38 2.75
C THR A 23 12.83 18.22 1.96
N GLN A 24 13.39 19.30 1.43
CA GLN A 24 14.62 19.28 0.62
C GLN A 24 15.87 18.81 1.40
N VAL A 25 15.85 18.87 2.71
CA VAL A 25 16.94 18.39 3.58
C VAL A 25 16.58 17.12 4.34
N MET A 26 15.44 16.51 4.02
CA MET A 26 15.06 15.23 4.58
C MET A 26 15.78 14.06 3.89
N LEU A 27 15.90 12.94 4.63
CA LEU A 27 16.68 11.79 4.18
C LEU A 27 16.29 11.26 2.80
N PRO A 28 15.01 11.09 2.44
CA PRO A 28 14.64 10.58 1.13
C PRO A 28 15.16 11.45 -0.01
N GLU A 29 14.98 12.77 0.08
CA GLU A 29 15.42 13.70 -0.96
C GLU A 29 16.95 13.80 -1.02
N VAL A 30 17.63 13.77 0.12
CA VAL A 30 19.09 13.79 0.17
C VAL A 30 19.67 12.52 -0.46
N LEU A 31 19.14 11.33 -0.09
CA LEU A 31 19.56 10.07 -0.70
C LEU A 31 19.25 10.02 -2.20
N GLY A 32 18.08 10.48 -2.63
CA GLY A 32 17.73 10.54 -4.04
C GLY A 32 18.68 11.39 -4.85
N ARG A 33 19.10 12.55 -4.33
CA ARG A 33 20.13 13.39 -5.00
C ARG A 33 21.49 12.71 -5.07
N ILE A 34 21.91 12.04 -3.99
CA ILE A 34 23.19 11.32 -3.97
C ILE A 34 23.17 10.19 -5.00
N LEU A 35 22.11 9.39 -5.04
CA LEU A 35 21.94 8.30 -6.01
C LEU A 35 21.97 8.84 -7.45
N ASN A 36 21.20 9.89 -7.73
CA ASN A 36 21.16 10.49 -9.07
C ASN A 36 22.47 11.14 -9.53
N ILE A 37 23.30 11.66 -8.59
CA ILE A 37 24.56 12.31 -8.92
C ILE A 37 25.72 11.31 -9.04
N GLN A 38 25.71 10.27 -8.18
CA GLN A 38 26.88 9.39 -8.02
C GLN A 38 26.74 8.05 -8.73
N THR A 39 25.52 7.68 -9.15
CA THR A 39 25.26 6.37 -9.74
C THR A 39 24.33 6.51 -10.95
N GLU A 40 24.57 5.71 -11.97
CA GLU A 40 23.65 5.52 -13.11
C GLU A 40 22.60 4.45 -12.78
N VAL A 41 22.14 4.37 -11.52
CA VAL A 41 21.19 3.35 -11.08
C VAL A 41 19.77 3.77 -11.44
N HIS A 42 19.10 2.98 -12.26
CA HIS A 42 17.71 3.17 -12.63
C HIS A 42 16.81 2.34 -11.70
N LEU A 43 16.32 2.98 -10.65
CA LEU A 43 15.40 2.36 -9.70
C LEU A 43 13.96 2.48 -10.19
N GLU A 44 13.21 1.40 -10.04
CA GLU A 44 11.77 1.34 -10.28
C GLU A 44 11.07 0.58 -9.15
N VAL A 45 9.81 0.90 -8.90
CA VAL A 45 8.98 0.18 -7.93
C VAL A 45 7.83 -0.50 -8.64
N LEU A 46 7.58 -1.75 -8.29
CA LEU A 46 6.41 -2.51 -8.73
C LEU A 46 5.57 -2.96 -7.54
N ILE A 47 4.31 -2.53 -7.49
CA ILE A 47 3.30 -3.11 -6.59
C ILE A 47 2.68 -4.31 -7.32
N ASN A 48 2.96 -5.52 -6.85
CA ASN A 48 2.67 -6.75 -7.59
C ASN A 48 1.55 -7.60 -6.99
N GLU A 49 1.37 -7.57 -5.69
CA GLU A 49 0.39 -8.42 -5.02
C GLU A 49 -0.20 -7.81 -3.75
N ILE A 50 -1.21 -8.46 -3.21
CA ILE A 50 -1.80 -8.18 -1.90
C ILE A 50 -1.84 -9.48 -1.09
N VAL A 51 -1.25 -9.45 0.09
CA VAL A 51 -1.20 -10.57 1.03
C VAL A 51 -1.71 -10.10 2.38
N ASP A 52 -2.68 -10.79 2.95
CA ASP A 52 -3.30 -10.45 4.23
C ASP A 52 -3.81 -8.99 4.31
N GLY A 53 -4.33 -8.47 3.22
CA GLY A 53 -4.82 -7.09 3.13
C GLY A 53 -3.72 -6.03 3.00
N GLN A 54 -2.47 -6.44 2.88
CA GLN A 54 -1.33 -5.55 2.68
C GLN A 54 -0.78 -5.68 1.27
N TYR A 55 -0.63 -4.56 0.59
CA TYR A 55 0.08 -4.52 -0.68
C TYR A 55 1.55 -4.84 -0.48
N LYS A 56 2.11 -5.61 -1.38
CA LYS A 56 3.56 -5.88 -1.47
C LYS A 56 4.13 -5.10 -2.63
N ALA A 57 5.30 -4.54 -2.41
CA ALA A 57 6.04 -3.83 -3.43
C ALA A 57 7.49 -4.29 -3.45
N VAL A 58 8.06 -4.24 -4.63
CA VAL A 58 9.46 -4.55 -4.89
C VAL A 58 10.10 -3.31 -5.51
N LEU A 59 11.20 -2.88 -4.92
CA LEU A 59 12.12 -1.92 -5.51
C LEU A 59 13.15 -2.72 -6.30
N TYR A 60 13.38 -2.39 -7.55
CA TYR A 60 14.37 -3.07 -8.37
C TYR A 60 15.21 -2.08 -9.17
N ASN A 61 16.43 -2.50 -9.45
CA ASN A 61 17.29 -1.83 -10.39
C ASN A 61 16.96 -2.35 -11.80
N ALA A 62 16.52 -1.46 -12.68
CA ALA A 62 16.12 -1.85 -14.05
C ALA A 62 17.28 -2.37 -14.89
N ASP A 63 18.53 -2.06 -14.55
CA ASP A 63 19.71 -2.49 -15.30
C ASP A 63 20.22 -3.86 -14.85
N THR A 64 20.28 -4.10 -13.53
CA THR A 64 20.84 -5.34 -12.95
C THR A 64 19.77 -6.36 -12.57
N LEU A 65 18.51 -5.95 -12.50
CA LEU A 65 17.37 -6.73 -12.01
C LEU A 65 17.49 -7.17 -10.55
N ASP A 66 18.41 -6.57 -9.78
CA ASP A 66 18.46 -6.77 -8.33
C ASP A 66 17.19 -6.23 -7.68
N THR A 67 16.65 -6.96 -6.72
CA THR A 67 15.35 -6.67 -6.13
C THR A 67 15.41 -6.61 -4.62
N GLU A 68 14.68 -5.63 -4.04
CA GLU A 68 14.51 -5.48 -2.61
C GLU A 68 13.03 -5.27 -2.26
N MET A 69 12.59 -5.91 -1.19
CA MET A 69 11.23 -5.71 -0.68
C MET A 69 11.12 -4.35 0.01
N ILE A 70 10.08 -3.61 -0.31
CA ILE A 70 9.80 -2.30 0.29
C ILE A 70 8.34 -2.20 0.73
N ARG A 71 8.06 -1.51 1.84
CA ARG A 71 6.68 -1.20 2.21
C ARG A 71 6.06 -0.26 1.17
N VAL A 72 4.82 -0.50 0.79
CA VAL A 72 4.17 0.30 -0.26
C VAL A 72 4.08 1.79 0.10
N SER A 73 3.88 2.13 1.38
CA SER A 73 3.89 3.51 1.84
C SER A 73 5.26 4.20 1.65
N ASP A 74 6.35 3.46 1.91
CA ASP A 74 7.72 3.96 1.68
C ASP A 74 8.03 4.05 0.18
N ALA A 75 7.52 3.12 -0.62
CA ALA A 75 7.62 3.16 -2.08
C ALA A 75 6.94 4.40 -2.68
N VAL A 76 5.75 4.74 -2.19
CA VAL A 76 5.06 5.99 -2.56
C VAL A 76 5.87 7.21 -2.14
N LEU A 77 6.42 7.19 -0.91
CA LEU A 77 7.28 8.28 -0.43
C LEU A 77 8.51 8.45 -1.32
N LEU A 78 9.18 7.36 -1.66
CA LEU A 78 10.36 7.35 -2.54
C LEU A 78 10.01 7.89 -3.94
N SER A 79 8.89 7.44 -4.51
CA SER A 79 8.41 7.94 -5.80
C SER A 79 8.17 9.45 -5.77
N VAL A 80 7.50 9.96 -4.74
CA VAL A 80 7.21 11.40 -4.61
C VAL A 80 8.46 12.23 -4.34
N SER A 81 9.42 11.70 -3.55
CA SER A 81 10.62 12.43 -3.13
C SER A 81 11.74 12.42 -4.17
N CYS A 82 11.93 11.28 -4.85
CA CYS A 82 13.07 11.00 -5.72
C CYS A 82 12.68 10.80 -7.18
N HIS A 83 11.38 10.90 -7.51
CA HIS A 83 10.84 10.68 -8.85
C HIS A 83 11.09 9.26 -9.38
N VAL A 84 11.24 8.29 -8.48
CA VAL A 84 11.35 6.87 -8.86
C VAL A 84 10.02 6.42 -9.47
N PRO A 85 10.02 5.83 -10.67
CA PRO A 85 8.81 5.31 -11.30
C PRO A 85 8.10 4.27 -10.42
N LEU A 86 6.78 4.42 -10.28
CA LEU A 86 5.94 3.52 -9.51
C LEU A 86 4.94 2.84 -10.43
N TYR A 87 5.04 1.53 -10.51
CA TYR A 87 4.17 0.70 -11.32
C TYR A 87 3.27 -0.18 -10.44
N ILE A 88 2.19 -0.64 -11.03
CA ILE A 88 1.30 -1.65 -10.44
C ILE A 88 1.00 -2.71 -11.48
N SER A 89 0.92 -3.97 -11.07
CA SER A 89 0.49 -5.02 -11.98
C SER A 89 -0.93 -4.77 -12.49
N THR A 90 -1.16 -4.99 -13.77
CA THR A 90 -2.46 -4.74 -14.42
C THR A 90 -3.60 -5.52 -13.76
N GLU A 91 -3.34 -6.77 -13.36
CA GLU A 91 -4.33 -7.61 -12.71
C GLU A 91 -4.71 -7.08 -11.32
N LEU A 92 -3.71 -6.63 -10.55
CA LEU A 92 -3.93 -6.05 -9.23
C LEU A 92 -4.70 -4.74 -9.36
N PHE A 93 -4.32 -3.90 -10.31
CA PHE A 93 -5.01 -2.64 -10.57
C PHE A 93 -6.49 -2.86 -10.91
N LYS A 94 -6.81 -3.77 -11.80
CA LYS A 94 -8.19 -4.09 -12.19
C LYS A 94 -9.04 -4.58 -11.00
N ARG A 95 -8.44 -5.34 -10.08
CA ARG A 95 -9.15 -5.89 -8.91
C ARG A 95 -9.31 -4.89 -7.76
N GLN A 96 -8.38 -3.92 -7.64
CA GLN A 96 -8.27 -3.05 -6.47
C GLN A 96 -8.57 -1.58 -6.77
N SER A 97 -8.71 -1.21 -8.04
CA SER A 97 -9.04 0.17 -8.38
C SER A 97 -10.50 0.48 -8.04
N VAL A 98 -10.69 1.61 -7.39
CA VAL A 98 -11.99 2.20 -7.13
C VAL A 98 -12.03 3.60 -7.75
N PRO A 99 -13.17 4.08 -8.23
CA PRO A 99 -13.30 5.46 -8.70
C PRO A 99 -12.87 6.43 -7.60
N PHE A 100 -12.08 7.42 -7.98
CA PHE A 100 -11.71 8.51 -7.08
C PHE A 100 -12.78 9.60 -7.13
N SER A 101 -13.28 10.02 -5.97
CA SER A 101 -14.21 11.14 -5.85
C SER A 101 -13.72 12.10 -4.76
N ASP A 102 -13.45 13.34 -5.14
CA ASP A 102 -13.08 14.40 -4.19
C ASP A 102 -14.25 14.84 -3.29
N LYS A 103 -15.48 14.43 -3.63
CA LYS A 103 -16.69 14.87 -2.95
C LYS A 103 -17.09 13.98 -1.77
N ASP A 104 -16.57 12.77 -1.71
CA ASP A 104 -16.92 11.82 -0.67
C ASP A 104 -15.99 11.99 0.53
N LYS A 105 -16.58 12.16 1.70
CA LYS A 105 -15.86 12.26 2.98
C LYS A 105 -15.22 10.93 3.44
N GLY A 106 -15.20 9.93 2.59
CA GLY A 106 -14.58 8.64 2.83
C GLY A 106 -14.12 8.00 1.54
N VAL A 107 -12.93 7.41 1.55
CA VAL A 107 -12.42 6.60 0.45
C VAL A 107 -12.98 5.20 0.62
N ALA A 108 -13.70 4.69 -0.38
CA ALA A 108 -14.10 3.30 -0.42
C ALA A 108 -12.82 2.42 -0.49
N LEU A 109 -12.56 1.67 0.57
CA LEU A 109 -11.47 0.70 0.60
C LEU A 109 -12.04 -0.66 0.18
N PRO A 110 -11.41 -1.35 -0.79
CA PRO A 110 -11.77 -2.73 -1.08
C PRO A 110 -11.57 -3.58 0.19
N LEU A 111 -12.55 -4.42 0.54
CA LEU A 111 -12.51 -5.23 1.76
C LEU A 111 -11.24 -6.07 1.90
N ASN A 112 -10.71 -6.54 0.77
CA ASN A 112 -9.48 -7.32 0.72
C ASN A 112 -8.19 -6.50 0.92
N SER A 113 -8.26 -5.17 0.98
CA SER A 113 -7.13 -4.27 1.30
C SER A 113 -7.11 -3.80 2.76
N ILE A 114 -8.08 -4.19 3.55
CA ILE A 114 -8.20 -3.83 4.97
C ILE A 114 -7.47 -4.91 5.81
N SER A 115 -6.72 -4.51 6.85
CA SER A 115 -6.08 -5.47 7.75
C SER A 115 -7.11 -6.33 8.49
N PHE A 116 -6.69 -7.50 9.01
CA PHE A 116 -7.58 -8.39 9.74
C PHE A 116 -8.21 -7.72 10.97
N ASP A 117 -7.45 -6.90 11.70
CA ASP A 117 -7.94 -6.16 12.86
C ASP A 117 -8.98 -5.10 12.47
N MET A 118 -8.76 -4.41 11.36
CA MET A 118 -9.74 -3.47 10.81
C MET A 118 -11.01 -4.17 10.32
N LEU A 119 -10.90 -5.36 9.72
CA LEU A 119 -12.07 -6.17 9.35
C LEU A 119 -12.88 -6.57 10.59
N LYS A 120 -12.20 -6.95 11.67
CA LYS A 120 -12.86 -7.31 12.94
C LYS A 120 -13.58 -6.11 13.54
N ALA A 121 -12.93 -4.97 13.63
CA ALA A 121 -13.56 -3.74 14.13
C ALA A 121 -14.75 -3.29 13.25
N ALA A 122 -14.61 -3.39 11.92
CA ALA A 122 -15.70 -3.08 11.00
C ALA A 122 -16.89 -4.05 11.15
N LEU A 123 -16.63 -5.33 11.39
CA LEU A 123 -17.66 -6.34 11.64
C LEU A 123 -18.43 -6.04 12.94
N GLU A 124 -17.72 -5.75 14.02
CA GLU A 124 -18.35 -5.36 15.31
C GLU A 124 -19.24 -4.13 15.14
N LYS A 125 -18.76 -3.13 14.40
CA LYS A 125 -19.52 -1.91 14.10
C LYS A 125 -20.76 -2.23 13.24
N ALA A 126 -20.63 -3.02 12.18
CA ALA A 126 -21.74 -3.39 11.30
C ALA A 126 -22.83 -4.16 12.05
N ILE A 127 -22.44 -5.03 13.00
CA ILE A 127 -23.39 -5.74 13.88
C ILE A 127 -24.10 -4.73 14.80
N GLY A 128 -23.40 -3.79 15.39
CA GLY A 128 -23.97 -2.77 16.26
C GLY A 128 -24.92 -1.80 15.54
N GLU A 129 -24.72 -1.60 14.23
CA GLU A 129 -25.58 -0.79 13.35
C GLU A 129 -26.68 -1.62 12.67
N GLU A 130 -26.83 -2.92 13.02
CA GLU A 130 -27.79 -3.86 12.43
C GLU A 130 -27.65 -4.01 10.90
N ASN A 131 -26.48 -3.69 10.36
CA ASN A 131 -26.16 -3.82 8.93
C ASN A 131 -25.67 -5.25 8.64
N TYR A 132 -26.61 -6.20 8.63
CA TYR A 132 -26.31 -7.63 8.49
C TYR A 132 -25.76 -8.02 7.12
N GLU A 133 -26.07 -7.28 6.07
CA GLU A 133 -25.51 -7.51 4.74
C GLU A 133 -23.99 -7.22 4.75
N LEU A 134 -23.59 -6.05 5.23
CA LEU A 134 -22.17 -5.68 5.38
C LEU A 134 -21.46 -6.65 6.34
N ALA A 135 -22.08 -6.99 7.47
CA ALA A 135 -21.53 -7.93 8.44
C ALA A 135 -21.27 -9.31 7.82
N SER A 136 -22.16 -9.80 6.95
CA SER A 136 -21.97 -11.05 6.22
C SER A 136 -20.75 -11.00 5.29
N HIS A 137 -20.62 -9.95 4.49
CA HIS A 137 -19.48 -9.76 3.59
C HIS A 137 -18.14 -9.68 4.34
N LEU A 138 -18.08 -8.95 5.46
CA LEU A 138 -16.89 -8.82 6.29
C LEU A 138 -16.50 -10.17 6.90
N ARG A 139 -17.46 -10.93 7.42
CA ARG A 139 -17.22 -12.27 7.98
C ARG A 139 -16.71 -13.24 6.92
N ASP A 140 -17.26 -13.21 5.72
CA ASP A 140 -16.87 -14.10 4.63
C ASP A 140 -15.43 -13.81 4.17
N GLU A 141 -15.02 -12.53 4.12
CA GLU A 141 -13.65 -12.14 3.83
C GLU A 141 -12.68 -12.59 4.94
N MET A 142 -13.05 -12.44 6.22
CA MET A 142 -12.23 -12.92 7.34
C MET A 142 -12.01 -14.44 7.25
N ARG A 143 -13.08 -15.21 7.01
CA ARG A 143 -13.01 -16.67 6.86
C ARG A 143 -12.13 -17.10 5.69
N LYS A 144 -12.20 -16.38 4.57
CA LYS A 144 -11.36 -16.63 3.40
C LYS A 144 -9.88 -16.47 3.73
N ARG A 145 -9.51 -15.44 4.50
CA ARG A 145 -8.12 -15.19 4.91
C ARG A 145 -7.62 -16.22 5.93
N GLU A 146 -8.45 -16.61 6.87
CA GLU A 146 -8.09 -17.67 7.82
C GLU A 146 -7.81 -19.00 7.12
N ASN A 147 -8.64 -19.37 6.16
CA ASN A 147 -8.42 -20.58 5.36
C ASN A 147 -7.13 -20.50 4.52
N ALA A 148 -6.82 -19.34 3.95
CA ALA A 148 -5.58 -19.12 3.21
C ALA A 148 -4.34 -19.27 4.11
N ARG A 149 -4.37 -18.71 5.32
CA ARG A 149 -3.28 -18.84 6.31
C ARG A 149 -3.06 -20.30 6.75
N ASN A 150 -4.13 -21.03 6.96
CA ASN A 150 -4.03 -22.44 7.37
C ASN A 150 -3.45 -23.31 6.25
N ASN A 151 -3.81 -23.04 5.00
CA ASN A 151 -3.27 -23.78 3.85
C ASN A 151 -1.77 -23.49 3.60
N THR A 152 -1.29 -22.30 3.93
CA THR A 152 0.13 -21.95 3.81
C THR A 152 0.96 -22.69 4.87
N LYS A 153 0.47 -22.74 6.11
CA LYS A 153 1.14 -23.48 7.22
C LYS A 153 1.21 -24.98 6.98
N SER A 154 0.26 -25.56 6.26
CA SER A 154 0.25 -26.99 5.94
C SER A 154 1.19 -27.39 4.81
N LYS A 155 1.78 -26.44 4.09
CA LYS A 155 2.74 -26.68 3.01
C LYS A 155 4.20 -26.51 3.44
N GLU A 156 4.43 -25.97 4.63
CA GLU A 156 5.77 -25.76 5.21
C GLU A 156 6.17 -26.88 6.21
N GLN A 157 5.34 -27.89 6.38
CA GLN A 157 5.62 -29.13 7.12
C GLN A 157 5.80 -30.31 6.16
#